data_9002372f781f60e44975c91e4738287d
#
_entry.id   9002372f781f60e44975c91e4738287d
#
_cell.length_a   1.000
_cell.length_b   1.000
_cell.length_c   1.000
_cell.angle_alpha   90.00
_cell.angle_beta   90.00
_cell.angle_gamma   90.00
#
_symmetry.space_group_name_H-M   'P 1'
#
loop_
_entity.id
_entity.type
_entity.pdbx_description
1 polymer ?
#
loop_
_entity_poly.entity_id
_entity_poly.type
_entity_poly.pdbx_seq_one_letter_code
_entity_poly.pdbx_strand_id
1 'polypeptide(L)'
;MKEFLQLMRRFVSPYKRYIGWAIVLNVLSAIFNVFSFTLLIPILNILFKTGENTQVYHFMEWGSGSLKEVAVNNFYYYVTQMIETHGPQMTLLFMGLFLAFMTMLKTSCYFGSSAIMIPLRTGVVRDIRVMVYSKVMHLPLGFFSEERKGDIIARMSGDVGEIENSITSSLDMLLKNPILILLYFSTLIVTSWQLT
;
A
#
# COMPACT_ATOMS: atom_id res chain seq x y z
N MET A 1 14.90 -20.25 -7.40
CA MET A 1 14.27 -19.41 -6.38
C MET A 1 15.20 -19.06 -5.22
N LYS A 2 15.94 -20.00 -4.60
CA LYS A 2 16.84 -19.70 -3.47
C LYS A 2 17.96 -18.71 -3.84
N GLU A 3 18.58 -18.86 -4.99
CA GLU A 3 19.64 -17.95 -5.47
C GLU A 3 19.14 -16.53 -5.72
N PHE A 4 17.96 -16.37 -6.32
CA PHE A 4 17.32 -15.07 -6.52
C PHE A 4 17.03 -14.37 -5.20
N LEU A 5 16.52 -15.09 -4.19
CA LEU A 5 16.29 -14.55 -2.85
C LEU A 5 17.59 -14.16 -2.14
N GLN A 6 18.67 -14.90 -2.34
CA GLN A 6 19.98 -14.55 -1.80
C GLN A 6 20.55 -13.29 -2.45
N LEU A 7 20.41 -13.16 -3.77
CA LEU A 7 20.77 -11.96 -4.53
C LEU A 7 19.99 -10.73 -4.04
N MET A 8 18.66 -10.85 -3.97
CA MET A 8 17.78 -9.82 -3.43
C MET A 8 18.20 -9.40 -2.03
N ARG A 9 18.41 -10.35 -1.13
CA ARG A 9 18.85 -10.07 0.24
C ARG A 9 20.18 -9.31 0.30
N ARG A 10 21.13 -9.63 -0.58
CA ARG A 10 22.46 -9.00 -0.63
C ARG A 10 22.35 -7.53 -1.10
N PHE A 11 21.61 -7.26 -2.18
CA PHE A 11 21.53 -5.93 -2.78
C PHE A 11 20.50 -5.01 -2.10
N VAL A 12 19.44 -5.56 -1.53
CA VAL A 12 18.40 -4.78 -0.84
C VAL A 12 18.80 -4.43 0.60
N SER A 13 19.73 -5.19 1.21
CA SER A 13 20.16 -4.98 2.59
C SER A 13 20.63 -3.54 2.91
N PRO A 14 21.40 -2.84 2.05
CA PRO A 14 21.81 -1.45 2.32
C PRO A 14 20.64 -0.47 2.39
N TYR A 15 19.53 -0.79 1.74
CA TYR A 15 18.37 0.09 1.57
C TYR A 15 17.21 -0.18 2.54
N LYS A 16 17.45 -0.89 3.66
CA LYS A 16 16.42 -1.29 4.65
C LYS A 16 15.58 -0.13 5.17
N ARG A 17 16.16 1.05 5.31
CA ARG A 17 15.44 2.25 5.77
C ARG A 17 14.32 2.66 4.82
N TYR A 18 14.57 2.61 3.52
CA TYR A 18 13.56 2.91 2.49
C TYR A 18 12.41 1.89 2.52
N ILE A 19 12.73 0.61 2.72
CA ILE A 19 11.73 -0.45 2.86
C ILE A 19 10.87 -0.21 4.10
N GLY A 20 11.47 0.12 5.24
CA GLY A 20 10.74 0.39 6.47
C GLY A 20 9.73 1.54 6.29
N TRP A 21 10.14 2.66 5.73
CA TRP A 21 9.26 3.78 5.45
C TRP A 21 8.17 3.45 4.42
N ALA A 22 8.51 2.70 3.37
CA ALA A 22 7.53 2.26 2.37
C ALA A 22 6.46 1.35 3.00
N ILE A 23 6.84 0.43 3.89
CA ILE A 23 5.91 -0.43 4.62
C ILE A 23 4.97 0.41 5.50
N VAL A 24 5.50 1.34 6.28
CA VAL A 24 4.70 2.22 7.15
C VAL A 24 3.66 3.00 6.33
N LEU A 25 4.08 3.62 5.23
CA LEU A 25 3.17 4.37 4.36
C LEU A 25 2.14 3.49 3.67
N ASN A 26 2.51 2.26 3.27
CA ASN A 26 1.55 1.30 2.71
C ASN A 26 0.52 0.86 3.73
N VAL A 27 0.92 0.56 4.96
CA VAL A 27 0.01 0.21 6.05
C VAL A 27 -0.94 1.38 6.34
N LEU A 28 -0.42 2.59 6.43
CA LEU A 28 -1.23 3.79 6.66
C LEU A 28 -2.24 4.02 5.52
N SER A 29 -1.80 3.89 4.27
CA SER A 29 -2.68 3.95 3.09
C SER A 29 -3.77 2.89 3.13
N ALA A 30 -3.43 1.66 3.55
CA ALA A 30 -4.38 0.56 3.66
C ALA A 30 -5.40 0.80 4.78
N ILE A 31 -5.00 1.37 5.92
CA ILE A 31 -5.92 1.79 6.99
C ILE A 31 -6.90 2.84 6.47
N PHE A 32 -6.42 3.90 5.82
CA PHE A 32 -7.31 4.91 5.22
C PHE A 32 -8.25 4.33 4.16
N ASN A 33 -7.81 3.29 3.43
CA ASN A 33 -8.67 2.59 2.49
C ASN A 33 -9.85 1.90 3.17
N VAL A 34 -9.61 1.16 4.26
CA VAL A 34 -10.68 0.53 5.05
C VAL A 34 -11.64 1.57 5.61
N PHE A 35 -11.13 2.69 6.15
CA PHE A 35 -11.97 3.79 6.61
C PHE A 35 -12.85 4.37 5.49
N SER A 36 -12.28 4.58 4.29
CA SER A 36 -13.05 5.09 3.15
C SER A 36 -14.19 4.15 2.75
N PHE A 37 -13.96 2.84 2.77
CA PHE A 37 -15.03 1.86 2.51
C PHE A 37 -16.09 1.85 3.60
N THR A 38 -15.71 1.93 4.86
CA THR A 38 -16.65 1.96 5.99
C THR A 38 -17.56 3.19 5.93
N LEU A 39 -17.03 4.34 5.47
CA LEU A 39 -17.82 5.58 5.29
C LEU A 39 -18.89 5.48 4.19
N LEU A 40 -18.74 4.57 3.23
CA LEU A 40 -19.76 4.38 2.19
C LEU A 40 -21.07 3.85 2.76
N ILE A 41 -21.04 3.03 3.81
CA ILE A 41 -22.23 2.42 4.39
C ILE A 41 -23.24 3.48 4.86
N PRO A 42 -22.89 4.44 5.74
CA PRO A 42 -23.83 5.46 6.17
C PRO A 42 -24.24 6.40 5.04
N ILE A 43 -23.36 6.71 4.09
CA ILE A 43 -23.69 7.52 2.91
C ILE A 43 -24.83 6.85 2.11
N LEU A 44 -24.68 5.54 1.84
CA LEU A 44 -25.69 4.78 1.11
C LEU A 44 -27.00 4.67 1.90
N ASN A 45 -26.94 4.49 3.22
CA ASN A 45 -28.13 4.43 4.07
C ASN A 45 -28.92 5.74 4.04
N ILE A 46 -28.23 6.89 4.08
CA ILE A 46 -28.88 8.20 3.97
C ILE A 46 -29.47 8.41 2.57
N LEU A 47 -28.73 8.05 1.52
CA LEU A 47 -29.12 8.27 0.14
C LEU A 47 -30.35 7.44 -0.25
N PHE A 48 -30.39 6.16 0.14
CA PHE A 48 -31.48 5.24 -0.20
C PHE A 48 -32.58 5.18 0.84
N LYS A 49 -32.52 5.99 1.90
CA LYS A 49 -33.47 5.95 3.02
C LYS A 49 -33.69 4.55 3.59
N THR A 50 -32.71 3.65 3.46
CA THR A 50 -32.82 2.26 3.89
C THR A 50 -32.78 2.13 5.43
N GLY A 51 -32.50 3.20 6.14
CA GLY A 51 -32.36 3.27 7.60
C GLY A 51 -33.64 3.70 8.32
N GLU A 52 -34.84 3.42 7.83
CA GLU A 52 -36.10 3.61 8.57
C GLU A 52 -36.24 2.72 9.83
N ASN A 53 -35.29 1.82 10.08
CA ASN A 53 -35.16 1.18 11.39
C ASN A 53 -34.48 2.18 12.34
N THR A 54 -35.28 2.83 13.13
CA THR A 54 -34.98 3.68 14.29
C THR A 54 -34.12 2.97 15.32
N GLN A 55 -32.89 2.62 14.99
CA GLN A 55 -31.90 2.33 16.02
C GLN A 55 -31.42 3.67 16.57
N VAL A 56 -31.94 4.02 17.74
CA VAL A 56 -31.47 5.18 18.49
C VAL A 56 -30.08 4.85 18.99
N TYR A 57 -29.07 5.39 18.33
CA TYR A 57 -27.69 5.28 18.77
C TYR A 57 -27.49 6.21 19.97
N HIS A 58 -27.08 5.64 21.12
CA HIS A 58 -26.70 6.41 22.30
C HIS A 58 -25.19 6.51 22.38
N PHE A 59 -24.68 7.65 22.83
CA PHE A 59 -23.26 7.82 23.07
C PHE A 59 -22.77 6.80 24.10
N MET A 60 -21.77 5.99 23.72
CA MET A 60 -21.12 5.01 24.58
C MET A 60 -19.80 5.57 25.10
N GLU A 61 -19.58 5.48 26.42
CA GLU A 61 -18.31 5.84 27.03
C GLU A 61 -17.20 4.85 26.65
N TRP A 62 -15.97 5.35 26.55
CA TRP A 62 -14.80 4.54 26.26
C TRP A 62 -14.57 3.55 27.42
N GLY A 63 -14.82 2.26 27.17
CA GLY A 63 -14.66 1.17 28.15
C GLY A 63 -15.94 0.39 28.44
N SER A 64 -17.10 0.80 27.93
CA SER A 64 -18.38 0.11 28.15
C SER A 64 -18.61 -1.11 27.23
N GLY A 65 -17.68 -1.37 26.28
CA GLY A 65 -17.79 -2.47 25.34
C GLY A 65 -16.51 -2.70 24.55
N SER A 66 -16.57 -3.53 23.50
CA SER A 66 -15.45 -3.71 22.58
C SER A 66 -15.09 -2.38 21.89
N LEU A 67 -13.80 -2.08 21.72
CA LEU A 67 -13.31 -0.88 21.04
C LEU A 67 -13.96 -0.67 19.66
N LYS A 68 -14.27 -1.77 18.95
CA LYS A 68 -14.98 -1.74 17.67
C LYS A 68 -16.42 -1.27 17.86
N GLU A 69 -17.15 -1.82 18.82
CA GLU A 69 -18.57 -1.50 19.08
C GLU A 69 -18.71 -0.03 19.49
N VAL A 70 -17.86 0.44 20.40
CA VAL A 70 -17.85 1.83 20.87
C VAL A 70 -17.54 2.79 19.71
N ALA A 71 -16.52 2.48 18.91
CA ALA A 71 -16.14 3.34 17.79
C ALA A 71 -17.22 3.42 16.71
N VAL A 72 -17.81 2.28 16.34
CA VAL A 72 -18.86 2.21 15.31
C VAL A 72 -20.15 2.88 15.82
N ASN A 73 -20.56 2.58 17.05
CA ASN A 73 -21.76 3.16 17.65
C ASN A 73 -21.66 4.69 17.78
N ASN A 74 -20.52 5.20 18.30
CA ASN A 74 -20.32 6.64 18.43
C ASN A 74 -20.26 7.34 17.08
N PHE A 75 -19.68 6.68 16.07
CA PHE A 75 -19.68 7.21 14.70
C PHE A 75 -21.13 7.37 14.17
N TYR A 76 -21.98 6.33 14.29
CA TYR A 76 -23.37 6.41 13.89
C TYR A 76 -24.17 7.42 14.72
N TYR A 77 -23.89 7.55 16.03
CA TYR A 77 -24.47 8.56 16.88
C TYR A 77 -24.21 9.99 16.34
N TYR A 78 -22.95 10.31 16.04
CA TYR A 78 -22.62 11.63 15.47
C TYR A 78 -23.24 11.87 14.09
N VAL A 79 -23.31 10.84 13.24
CA VAL A 79 -23.97 10.94 11.94
C VAL A 79 -25.47 11.22 12.13
N THR A 80 -26.15 10.51 13.03
CA THR A 80 -27.58 10.70 13.31
C THR A 80 -27.84 12.10 13.87
N GLN A 81 -27.05 12.54 14.85
CA GLN A 81 -27.14 13.89 15.41
C GLN A 81 -26.93 14.97 14.34
N MET A 82 -26.03 14.75 13.39
CA MET A 82 -25.78 15.67 12.31
C MET A 82 -26.96 15.75 11.32
N ILE A 83 -27.64 14.61 11.07
CA ILE A 83 -28.86 14.55 10.24
C ILE A 83 -30.00 15.32 10.91
N GLU A 84 -30.19 15.16 12.22
CA GLU A 84 -31.22 15.84 12.98
C GLU A 84 -31.00 17.36 13.05
N THR A 85 -29.74 17.81 13.19
CA THR A 85 -29.38 19.21 13.39
C THR A 85 -29.33 20.01 12.06
N HIS A 86 -28.75 19.43 11.02
CA HIS A 86 -28.43 20.12 9.74
C HIS A 86 -29.20 19.57 8.54
N GLY A 87 -29.97 18.50 8.73
CA GLY A 87 -30.71 17.81 7.68
C GLY A 87 -29.84 16.84 6.84
N PRO A 88 -30.49 15.91 6.12
CA PRO A 88 -29.81 14.84 5.41
C PRO A 88 -28.92 15.35 4.24
N GLN A 89 -29.31 16.45 3.59
CA GLN A 89 -28.55 16.99 2.46
C GLN A 89 -27.18 17.55 2.88
N MET A 90 -27.15 18.35 3.97
CA MET A 90 -25.90 18.90 4.51
C MET A 90 -25.00 17.81 5.09
N THR A 91 -25.58 16.82 5.72
CA THR A 91 -24.83 15.64 6.23
C THR A 91 -24.18 14.87 5.10
N LEU A 92 -24.88 14.63 3.99
CA LEU A 92 -24.31 13.99 2.80
C LEU A 92 -23.16 14.80 2.19
N LEU A 93 -23.31 16.11 2.11
CA LEU A 93 -22.25 16.99 1.60
C LEU A 93 -21.00 16.90 2.47
N PHE A 94 -21.17 17.00 3.80
CA PHE A 94 -20.06 16.91 4.75
C PHE A 94 -19.37 15.53 4.69
N MET A 95 -20.15 14.46 4.66
CA MET A 95 -19.61 13.10 4.55
C MET A 95 -18.89 12.86 3.22
N GLY A 96 -19.41 13.43 2.12
CA GLY A 96 -18.77 13.40 0.81
C GLY A 96 -17.42 14.12 0.81
N LEU A 97 -17.34 15.32 1.40
CA LEU A 97 -16.10 16.06 1.57
C LEU A 97 -15.09 15.30 2.45
N PHE A 98 -15.58 14.72 3.54
CA PHE A 98 -14.74 13.92 4.44
C PHE A 98 -14.20 12.67 3.74
N LEU A 99 -15.02 11.98 2.94
CA LEU A 99 -14.60 10.85 2.11
C LEU A 99 -13.54 11.28 1.08
N ALA A 100 -13.73 12.43 0.42
CA ALA A 100 -12.76 12.98 -0.52
C ALA A 100 -11.41 13.29 0.17
N PHE A 101 -11.45 13.87 1.36
CA PHE A 101 -10.26 14.14 2.16
C PHE A 101 -9.52 12.86 2.57
N MET A 102 -10.25 11.84 3.05
CA MET A 102 -9.68 10.53 3.39
C MET A 102 -9.06 9.84 2.17
N THR A 103 -9.70 9.93 1.01
CA THR A 103 -9.18 9.39 -0.25
C THR A 103 -7.91 10.12 -0.70
N MET A 104 -7.85 11.43 -0.50
CA MET A 104 -6.65 12.23 -0.78
C MET A 104 -5.49 11.81 0.13
N LEU A 105 -5.72 11.64 1.43
CA LEU A 105 -4.70 11.15 2.38
C LEU A 105 -4.19 9.76 2.00
N LYS A 106 -5.10 8.83 1.70
CA LYS A 106 -4.77 7.49 1.22
C LYS A 106 -3.86 7.54 0.01
N THR A 107 -4.25 8.30 -1.01
CA THR A 107 -3.51 8.40 -2.28
C THR A 107 -2.15 9.07 -2.06
N SER A 108 -2.06 10.08 -1.20
CA SER A 108 -0.80 10.72 -0.83
C SER A 108 0.17 9.75 -0.14
N CYS A 109 -0.32 8.95 0.81
CA CYS A 109 0.49 7.92 1.46
C CYS A 109 0.96 6.84 0.47
N TYR A 110 0.08 6.39 -0.42
CA TYR A 110 0.42 5.41 -1.45
C TYR A 110 1.47 5.96 -2.43
N PHE A 111 1.29 7.19 -2.89
CA PHE A 111 2.25 7.88 -3.76
C PHE A 111 3.60 8.07 -3.05
N GLY A 112 3.59 8.52 -1.79
CA GLY A 112 4.79 8.66 -0.98
C GLY A 112 5.55 7.35 -0.82
N SER A 113 4.85 6.23 -0.58
CA SER A 113 5.45 4.91 -0.54
C SER A 113 6.10 4.54 -1.87
N SER A 114 5.43 4.80 -2.99
CA SER A 114 5.97 4.53 -4.33
C SER A 114 7.20 5.40 -4.64
N ALA A 115 7.18 6.67 -4.26
CA ALA A 115 8.30 7.59 -4.43
C ALA A 115 9.54 7.16 -3.63
N ILE A 116 9.35 6.69 -2.39
CA ILE A 116 10.45 6.17 -1.56
C ILE A 116 11.07 4.90 -2.14
N MET A 117 10.31 4.12 -2.91
CA MET A 117 10.83 2.92 -3.58
C MET A 117 11.73 3.22 -4.79
N ILE A 118 11.63 4.40 -5.39
CA ILE A 118 12.44 4.79 -6.57
C ILE A 118 13.95 4.73 -6.26
N PRO A 119 14.48 5.42 -5.24
CA PRO A 119 15.91 5.38 -4.95
C PRO A 119 16.41 3.99 -4.58
N LEU A 120 15.56 3.15 -3.96
CA LEU A 120 15.89 1.75 -3.70
C LEU A 120 16.10 0.98 -5.00
N ARG A 121 15.14 1.06 -5.94
CA ARG A 121 15.22 0.37 -7.24
C ARG A 121 16.44 0.81 -8.03
N THR A 122 16.60 2.13 -8.18
CA THR A 122 17.74 2.72 -8.91
C THR A 122 19.07 2.36 -8.26
N GLY A 123 19.14 2.37 -6.93
CA GLY A 123 20.35 1.98 -6.19
C GLY A 123 20.72 0.53 -6.40
N VAL A 124 19.79 -0.39 -6.30
CA VAL A 124 20.03 -1.83 -6.54
C VAL A 124 20.50 -2.08 -7.97
N VAL A 125 19.85 -1.48 -8.96
CA VAL A 125 20.24 -1.61 -10.38
C VAL A 125 21.63 -1.04 -10.63
N ARG A 126 21.95 0.12 -10.06
CA ARG A 126 23.28 0.71 -10.12
C ARG A 126 24.33 -0.24 -9.56
N ASP A 127 24.09 -0.82 -8.40
CA ASP A 127 25.05 -1.70 -7.74
C ASP A 127 25.28 -2.99 -8.55
N ILE A 128 24.23 -3.51 -9.22
CA ILE A 128 24.35 -4.65 -10.15
C ILE A 128 25.19 -4.24 -11.37
N ARG A 129 24.89 -3.08 -11.98
CA ARG A 129 25.65 -2.59 -13.15
C ARG A 129 27.13 -2.40 -12.82
N VAL A 130 27.44 -1.81 -11.66
CA VAL A 130 28.83 -1.64 -11.20
C VAL A 130 29.51 -2.97 -11.01
N MET A 131 28.83 -3.97 -10.44
CA MET A 131 29.39 -5.32 -10.26
C MET A 131 29.69 -5.99 -11.59
N VAL A 132 28.75 -5.96 -12.54
CA VAL A 132 28.93 -6.55 -13.89
C VAL A 132 30.08 -5.84 -14.61
N TYR A 133 30.08 -4.52 -14.61
CA TYR A 133 31.15 -3.72 -15.23
C TYR A 133 32.52 -4.05 -14.62
N SER A 134 32.65 -4.06 -13.30
CA SER A 134 33.89 -4.43 -12.60
C SER A 134 34.36 -5.84 -13.01
N LYS A 135 33.42 -6.79 -13.10
CA LYS A 135 33.77 -8.16 -13.54
C LYS A 135 34.30 -8.20 -14.95
N VAL A 136 33.69 -7.46 -15.88
CA VAL A 136 34.15 -7.36 -17.29
C VAL A 136 35.51 -6.73 -17.37
N MET A 137 35.79 -5.66 -16.61
CA MET A 137 37.11 -5.00 -16.61
C MET A 137 38.25 -5.86 -16.08
N HIS A 138 37.98 -6.90 -15.33
CA HIS A 138 39.02 -7.86 -14.85
C HIS A 138 39.22 -9.05 -15.79
N LEU A 139 38.54 -9.11 -16.94
CA LEU A 139 38.75 -10.15 -17.92
C LEU A 139 40.06 -9.90 -18.73
N PRO A 140 40.82 -10.94 -19.07
CA PRO A 140 42.01 -10.79 -19.87
C PRO A 140 41.72 -10.28 -21.28
N LEU A 141 42.63 -9.47 -21.86
CA LEU A 141 42.46 -8.86 -23.19
C LEU A 141 42.12 -9.87 -24.30
N GLY A 142 42.65 -11.09 -24.20
CA GLY A 142 42.36 -12.17 -25.16
C GLY A 142 40.91 -12.65 -25.17
N PHE A 143 40.10 -12.24 -24.18
CA PHE A 143 38.67 -12.54 -24.13
C PHE A 143 37.87 -11.63 -25.07
N PHE A 144 38.39 -10.46 -25.40
CA PHE A 144 37.69 -9.43 -26.18
C PHE A 144 37.97 -9.56 -27.67
N SER A 145 37.29 -10.46 -28.36
CA SER A 145 37.23 -10.46 -29.84
C SER A 145 36.16 -9.48 -30.32
N GLU A 146 36.17 -9.10 -31.59
CA GLU A 146 35.19 -8.15 -32.18
C GLU A 146 33.73 -8.63 -31.97
N GLU A 147 33.46 -9.91 -32.18
CA GLU A 147 32.14 -10.52 -31.98
C GLU A 147 31.74 -10.53 -30.52
N ARG A 148 32.66 -10.80 -29.60
CA ARG A 148 32.40 -10.86 -28.17
C ARG A 148 32.16 -9.48 -27.55
N LYS A 149 32.76 -8.41 -28.06
CA LYS A 149 32.52 -7.05 -27.61
C LYS A 149 31.05 -6.66 -27.82
N GLY A 150 30.50 -6.95 -28.99
CA GLY A 150 29.08 -6.68 -29.30
C GLY A 150 28.13 -7.45 -28.38
N ASP A 151 28.39 -8.74 -28.18
CA ASP A 151 27.58 -9.60 -27.27
C ASP A 151 27.64 -9.12 -25.81
N ILE A 152 28.82 -8.73 -25.32
CA ILE A 152 28.98 -8.20 -23.95
C ILE A 152 28.18 -6.91 -23.79
N ILE A 153 28.26 -5.98 -24.72
CA ILE A 153 27.53 -4.71 -24.67
C ILE A 153 26.01 -4.96 -24.74
N ALA A 154 25.56 -5.86 -25.62
CA ALA A 154 24.16 -6.22 -25.75
C ALA A 154 23.61 -6.83 -24.43
N ARG A 155 24.34 -7.74 -23.82
CA ARG A 155 23.97 -8.35 -22.52
C ARG A 155 24.00 -7.33 -21.39
N MET A 156 25.01 -6.48 -21.31
CA MET A 156 25.07 -5.40 -20.29
C MET A 156 23.90 -4.41 -20.40
N SER A 157 23.39 -4.18 -21.60
CA SER A 157 22.26 -3.27 -21.82
C SER A 157 20.91 -3.96 -21.71
N GLY A 158 20.74 -5.13 -22.32
CA GLY A 158 19.50 -5.88 -22.37
C GLY A 158 19.21 -6.67 -21.11
N ASP A 159 20.11 -7.61 -20.76
CA ASP A 159 19.88 -8.51 -19.63
C ASP A 159 19.79 -7.78 -18.28
N VAL A 160 20.58 -6.71 -18.12
CA VAL A 160 20.48 -5.86 -16.92
C VAL A 160 19.14 -5.12 -16.85
N GLY A 161 18.56 -4.72 -17.99
CA GLY A 161 17.22 -4.14 -18.06
C GLY A 161 16.14 -5.12 -17.67
N GLU A 162 16.24 -6.39 -18.08
CA GLU A 162 15.31 -7.44 -17.64
C GLU A 162 15.41 -7.72 -16.14
N ILE A 163 16.62 -7.72 -15.59
CA ILE A 163 16.85 -7.84 -14.15
C ILE A 163 16.22 -6.64 -13.41
N GLU A 164 16.37 -5.43 -13.93
CA GLU A 164 15.74 -4.22 -13.38
C GLU A 164 14.22 -4.35 -13.28
N ASN A 165 13.57 -4.78 -14.36
CA ASN A 165 12.13 -5.01 -14.40
C ASN A 165 11.72 -6.12 -13.42
N SER A 166 12.45 -7.22 -13.36
CA SER A 166 12.19 -8.33 -12.47
C SER A 166 12.32 -7.93 -10.99
N ILE A 167 13.34 -7.16 -10.64
CA ILE A 167 13.54 -6.65 -9.27
C ILE A 167 12.43 -5.68 -8.91
N THR A 168 12.08 -4.76 -9.81
CA THR A 168 11.01 -3.78 -9.59
C THR A 168 9.68 -4.46 -9.32
N SER A 169 9.30 -5.39 -10.20
CA SER A 169 8.04 -6.14 -10.06
C SER A 169 8.02 -7.02 -8.80
N SER A 170 9.14 -7.68 -8.49
CA SER A 170 9.24 -8.52 -7.30
C SER A 170 9.17 -7.71 -6.01
N LEU A 171 9.79 -6.54 -5.94
CA LEU A 171 9.72 -5.65 -4.78
C LEU A 171 8.31 -5.12 -4.56
N ASP A 172 7.60 -4.72 -5.62
CA ASP A 172 6.22 -4.30 -5.52
C ASP A 172 5.30 -5.44 -5.05
N MET A 173 5.47 -6.63 -5.63
CA MET A 173 4.69 -7.81 -5.25
C MET A 173 4.92 -8.23 -3.80
N LEU A 174 6.17 -8.26 -3.35
CA LEU A 174 6.54 -8.73 -2.02
C LEU A 174 6.24 -7.72 -0.91
N LEU A 175 6.25 -6.42 -1.20
CA LEU A 175 6.08 -5.39 -0.18
C LEU A 175 4.66 -4.83 -0.10
N LYS A 176 3.96 -4.68 -1.24
CA LYS A 176 2.62 -4.08 -1.26
C LYS A 176 1.51 -5.11 -1.08
N ASN A 177 1.55 -6.18 -1.87
CA ASN A 177 0.44 -7.13 -1.93
C ASN A 177 0.20 -7.90 -0.62
N PRO A 178 1.23 -8.42 0.09
CA PRO A 178 1.00 -9.13 1.34
C PRO A 178 0.38 -8.25 2.43
N ILE A 179 0.79 -6.98 2.49
CA ILE A 179 0.25 -6.03 3.46
C ILE A 179 -1.24 -5.79 3.21
N LEU A 180 -1.62 -5.57 1.95
CA LEU A 180 -3.03 -5.39 1.57
C LEU A 180 -3.86 -6.64 1.86
N ILE A 181 -3.36 -7.82 1.49
CA ILE A 181 -4.05 -9.09 1.73
C ILE A 181 -4.26 -9.32 3.23
N LEU A 182 -3.22 -9.17 4.04
CA LEU A 182 -3.32 -9.35 5.49
C LEU A 182 -4.30 -8.36 6.12
N LEU A 183 -4.29 -7.11 5.68
CA LEU A 183 -5.16 -6.09 6.23
C LEU A 183 -6.62 -6.31 5.83
N TYR A 184 -6.91 -6.63 4.58
CA TYR A 184 -8.27 -6.95 4.15
C TYR A 184 -8.78 -8.23 4.79
N PHE A 185 -7.95 -9.26 4.89
CA PHE A 185 -8.33 -10.52 5.53
C PHE A 185 -8.61 -10.31 7.02
N SER A 186 -7.78 -9.53 7.73
CA SER A 186 -8.03 -9.18 9.13
C SER A 186 -9.32 -8.37 9.29
N THR A 187 -9.61 -7.45 8.37
CA THR A 187 -10.85 -6.67 8.39
C THR A 187 -12.07 -7.56 8.18
N LEU A 188 -12.02 -8.52 7.27
CA LEU A 188 -13.10 -9.48 7.02
C LEU A 188 -13.37 -10.34 8.27
N ILE A 189 -12.32 -10.90 8.88
CA ILE A 189 -12.45 -11.68 10.12
C ILE A 189 -13.08 -10.87 11.24
N VAL A 190 -12.64 -9.62 11.42
CA VAL A 190 -13.19 -8.73 12.46
C VAL A 190 -14.63 -8.34 12.17
N THR A 191 -15.01 -8.22 10.90
CA THR A 191 -16.38 -7.82 10.50
C THR A 191 -17.35 -8.98 10.64
N SER A 192 -17.01 -10.17 10.18
CA SER A 192 -17.88 -11.35 10.27
C SER A 192 -17.05 -12.63 10.28
N TRP A 193 -16.80 -13.15 11.49
CA TRP A 193 -16.12 -14.43 11.67
C TRP A 193 -16.89 -15.62 11.05
N GLN A 194 -18.23 -15.50 11.01
CA GLN A 194 -19.08 -16.57 10.49
C GLN A 194 -19.15 -16.62 8.96
N LEU A 195 -18.79 -15.53 8.27
CA LEU A 195 -18.85 -15.43 6.81
C LEU A 195 -17.47 -15.62 6.15
N THR A 196 -16.38 -15.65 6.92
CA THR A 196 -15.01 -15.82 6.45
C THR A 196 -14.50 -17.21 6.73
#